data_b70cadcb5774abcb4bc5da1ad5cb99e4
#
_entry.id   b70cadcb5774abcb4bc5da1ad5cb99e4
#
_cell.length_a   1.000
_cell.length_b   1.000
_cell.length_c   1.000
_cell.angle_alpha   90.00
_cell.angle_beta   90.00
_cell.angle_gamma   90.00
#
_symmetry.space_group_name_H-M   'P 1'
#
loop_
_entity.id
_entity.type
_entity.pdbx_description
1 polymer ?
#
loop_
_entity_poly.entity_id
_entity_poly.type
_entity_poly.pdbx_seq_one_letter_code
_entity_poly.pdbx_strand_id
1 'polypeptide(L)'
;VFIGSECYPFVKTGGLGDVMYALPKALVKQNCDVKVILPRYKCIPWEYQQKMIYRGSFHMDLCADGRAFYVGIMEYVWDGVVYDFIDNEEFFSSGNPYTNLIDDIPKYCYFAKAALAALNYMDWIPDIIHCHDWQAALVPVYLRTQFVNTKLTAAKTILTIHNLRFQGIYDIPTIRYWSGLPDYVF
;
A
#
# COMPACT_ATOMS: atom_id res chain seq x y z
N VAL A 1 5.77 9.60 -2.48
CA VAL A 1 5.12 8.68 -1.52
C VAL A 1 5.85 7.35 -1.49
N PHE A 2 5.95 6.74 -0.32
CA PHE A 2 6.43 5.39 -0.09
C PHE A 2 5.24 4.45 0.13
N ILE A 3 5.23 3.30 -0.54
CA ILE A 3 4.19 2.28 -0.39
C ILE A 3 4.84 0.95 -0.06
N GLY A 4 4.51 0.38 1.07
CA GLY A 4 5.09 -0.89 1.53
C GLY A 4 4.25 -1.58 2.58
N SER A 5 4.62 -2.82 2.89
CA SER A 5 3.85 -3.70 3.77
C SER A 5 4.21 -3.58 5.25
N GLU A 6 5.34 -3.00 5.59
CA GLU A 6 5.79 -2.82 6.97
C GLU A 6 6.62 -1.56 7.14
N CYS A 7 6.65 -1.01 8.35
CA CYS A 7 7.46 0.14 8.74
C CYS A 7 7.62 0.17 10.26
N TYR A 8 8.85 0.32 10.75
CA TYR A 8 9.11 0.62 12.16
C TYR A 8 8.51 2.00 12.52
N PRO A 9 7.88 2.20 13.68
CA PRO A 9 7.71 1.26 14.80
C PRO A 9 6.38 0.49 14.74
N PHE A 10 5.56 0.69 13.72
CA PHE A 10 4.18 0.20 13.66
C PHE A 10 4.11 -1.32 13.49
N VAL A 11 4.83 -1.81 12.50
CA VAL A 11 4.96 -3.24 12.21
C VAL A 11 6.31 -3.48 11.54
N LYS A 12 7.06 -4.45 12.05
CA LYS A 12 8.37 -4.80 11.51
C LYS A 12 8.62 -6.29 11.68
N THR A 13 8.90 -6.95 10.57
CA THR A 13 9.31 -8.36 10.52
C THR A 13 10.73 -8.54 9.97
N GLY A 14 11.21 -7.57 9.20
CA GLY A 14 12.53 -7.62 8.56
C GLY A 14 13.13 -6.26 8.29
N GLY A 15 14.16 -6.24 7.41
CA GLY A 15 14.90 -5.02 7.06
C GLY A 15 14.09 -3.99 6.27
N LEU A 16 13.02 -4.42 5.60
CA LEU A 16 12.10 -3.51 4.90
C LEU A 16 11.53 -2.46 5.88
N GLY A 17 11.11 -2.90 7.08
CA GLY A 17 10.58 -2.00 8.10
C GLY A 17 11.55 -0.90 8.51
N ASP A 18 12.85 -1.19 8.56
CA ASP A 18 13.89 -0.20 8.86
C ASP A 18 14.05 0.82 7.73
N VAL A 19 14.06 0.38 6.48
CA VAL A 19 14.17 1.25 5.31
C VAL A 19 12.95 2.17 5.18
N MET A 20 11.74 1.62 5.36
CA MET A 20 10.47 2.37 5.31
C MET A 20 10.36 3.44 6.40
N TYR A 21 11.12 3.32 7.48
CA TYR A 21 11.27 4.35 8.50
C TYR A 21 12.37 5.34 8.17
N ALA A 22 13.58 4.85 7.90
CA ALA A 22 14.77 5.68 7.86
C ALA A 22 14.84 6.56 6.61
N LEU A 23 14.46 6.03 5.44
CA LEU A 23 14.58 6.76 4.17
C LEU A 23 13.57 7.90 4.04
N PRO A 24 12.26 7.73 4.35
CA PRO A 24 11.32 8.85 4.39
C PRO A 24 11.78 9.99 5.31
N LYS A 25 12.21 9.65 6.51
CA LYS A 25 12.74 10.61 7.48
C LYS A 25 13.95 11.38 6.97
N ALA A 26 14.86 10.69 6.27
CA ALA A 26 16.04 11.33 5.67
C ALA A 26 15.65 12.31 4.56
N LEU A 27 14.65 11.96 3.73
CA LEU A 27 14.16 12.81 2.65
C LEU A 27 13.41 14.05 3.17
N VAL A 28 12.64 13.93 4.25
CA VAL A 28 12.03 15.11 4.90
C VAL A 28 13.09 16.12 5.32
N LYS A 29 14.24 15.65 5.83
CA LYS A 29 15.38 16.53 6.16
C LYS A 29 16.02 17.19 4.93
N GLN A 30 15.76 16.68 3.74
CA GLN A 30 16.19 17.27 2.47
C GLN A 30 15.07 18.13 1.83
N ASN A 31 14.09 18.56 2.63
CA ASN A 31 12.95 19.37 2.20
C ASN A 31 12.04 18.69 1.16
N CYS A 32 11.97 17.35 1.16
CA CYS A 32 10.95 16.64 0.40
C CYS A 32 9.66 16.58 1.21
N ASP A 33 8.51 16.75 0.52
CA ASP A 33 7.20 16.41 1.08
C ASP A 33 6.98 14.90 0.94
N VAL A 34 6.89 14.20 2.06
CA VAL A 34 6.91 12.73 2.08
C VAL A 34 5.72 12.17 2.85
N LYS A 35 5.02 11.24 2.21
CA LYS A 35 4.03 10.36 2.85
C LYS A 35 4.46 8.90 2.75
N VAL A 36 4.06 8.11 3.75
CA VAL A 36 4.20 6.66 3.77
C VAL A 36 2.82 6.03 3.85
N ILE A 37 2.51 5.09 2.96
CA ILE A 37 1.25 4.35 2.97
C ILE A 37 1.50 2.92 3.40
N LEU A 38 0.75 2.47 4.40
CA LEU A 38 0.85 1.16 5.04
C LEU A 38 -0.53 0.53 5.19
N PRO A 39 -0.65 -0.81 5.25
CA PRO A 39 -1.86 -1.44 5.75
C PRO A 39 -2.05 -1.15 7.26
N ARG A 40 -3.29 -0.92 7.67
CA ARG A 40 -3.63 -0.82 9.09
C ARG A 40 -3.85 -2.21 9.68
N TYR A 41 -2.77 -2.91 9.92
CA TYR A 41 -2.86 -4.24 10.55
C TYR A 41 -3.36 -4.17 12.00
N LYS A 42 -4.12 -5.17 12.40
CA LYS A 42 -4.57 -5.31 13.79
C LYS A 42 -3.41 -5.47 14.79
N CYS A 43 -2.27 -5.98 14.34
CA CYS A 43 -1.07 -6.16 15.17
C CYS A 43 -0.31 -4.85 15.47
N ILE A 44 -0.63 -3.73 14.83
CA ILE A 44 -0.04 -2.43 15.18
C ILE A 44 -0.34 -2.13 16.65
N PRO A 45 0.65 -1.75 17.48
CA PRO A 45 0.43 -1.48 18.89
C PRO A 45 -0.66 -0.43 19.12
N TRP A 46 -1.51 -0.67 20.14
CA TRP A 46 -2.64 0.19 20.45
C TRP A 46 -2.24 1.64 20.73
N GLU A 47 -1.06 1.87 21.29
CA GLU A 47 -0.51 3.20 21.55
C GLU A 47 -0.37 4.07 20.30
N TYR A 48 -0.21 3.45 19.11
CA TYR A 48 -0.22 4.15 17.82
C TYR A 48 -1.64 4.22 17.25
N GLN A 49 -2.38 3.12 17.27
CA GLN A 49 -3.73 3.06 16.69
C GLN A 49 -4.66 4.13 17.27
N GLN A 50 -4.64 4.33 18.60
CA GLN A 50 -5.48 5.33 19.28
C GLN A 50 -5.16 6.79 18.91
N LYS A 51 -3.99 7.04 18.34
CA LYS A 51 -3.55 8.39 17.91
C LYS A 51 -3.81 8.66 16.44
N MET A 52 -4.25 7.64 15.69
CA MET A 52 -4.57 7.79 14.27
C MET A 52 -5.82 8.64 14.11
N ILE A 53 -5.81 9.56 13.15
CA ILE A 53 -6.92 10.44 12.82
C ILE A 53 -7.60 9.90 11.56
N TYR A 54 -8.90 9.69 11.64
CA TYR A 54 -9.71 9.30 10.47
C TYR A 54 -9.76 10.44 9.45
N ARG A 55 -9.44 10.15 8.18
CA ARG A 55 -9.40 11.10 7.06
C ARG A 55 -10.51 10.90 6.04
N GLY A 56 -11.18 9.78 6.07
CA GLY A 56 -12.29 9.48 5.18
C GLY A 56 -12.34 8.01 4.78
N SER A 57 -13.37 7.66 4.04
CA SER A 57 -13.54 6.32 3.49
C SER A 57 -14.37 6.33 2.22
N PHE A 58 -14.24 5.28 1.43
CA PHE A 58 -14.98 5.04 0.20
C PHE A 58 -15.03 3.54 -0.08
N HIS A 59 -15.77 3.14 -1.13
CA HIS A 59 -15.72 1.78 -1.66
C HIS A 59 -14.99 1.78 -3.00
N MET A 60 -14.21 0.74 -3.24
CA MET A 60 -13.36 0.57 -4.41
C MET A 60 -13.58 -0.81 -5.00
N ASP A 61 -13.91 -0.88 -6.30
CA ASP A 61 -13.96 -2.14 -7.04
C ASP A 61 -12.55 -2.76 -7.09
N LEU A 62 -12.46 -4.06 -6.90
CA LEU A 62 -11.17 -4.77 -6.93
C LEU A 62 -11.21 -5.93 -7.93
N CYS A 63 -11.97 -6.98 -7.62
CA CYS A 63 -11.95 -8.24 -8.33
C CYS A 63 -12.47 -8.14 -9.78
N ALA A 64 -12.14 -9.15 -10.59
CA ALA A 64 -12.58 -9.24 -11.98
C ALA A 64 -14.12 -9.24 -12.15
N ASP A 65 -14.87 -9.65 -11.13
CA ASP A 65 -16.34 -9.60 -11.08
C ASP A 65 -16.92 -8.25 -10.62
N GLY A 66 -16.06 -7.26 -10.37
CA GLY A 66 -16.47 -5.94 -9.91
C GLY A 66 -16.80 -5.86 -8.41
N ARG A 67 -16.44 -6.87 -7.62
CA ARG A 67 -16.65 -6.84 -6.16
C ARG A 67 -15.95 -5.64 -5.54
N ALA A 68 -16.73 -4.84 -4.81
CA ALA A 68 -16.26 -3.63 -4.15
C ALA A 68 -15.89 -3.90 -2.68
N PHE A 69 -14.87 -3.20 -2.21
CA PHE A 69 -14.37 -3.28 -0.84
C PHE A 69 -14.30 -1.90 -0.21
N TYR A 70 -14.54 -1.85 1.09
CA TYR A 70 -14.31 -0.66 1.90
C TYR A 70 -12.84 -0.27 1.92
N VAL A 71 -12.56 1.03 1.82
CA VAL A 71 -11.22 1.61 2.02
C VAL A 71 -11.36 2.74 3.02
N GLY A 72 -10.80 2.58 4.21
CA GLY A 72 -10.65 3.65 5.18
C GLY A 72 -9.23 4.22 5.15
N ILE A 73 -9.11 5.50 5.50
CA ILE A 73 -7.82 6.18 5.60
C ILE A 73 -7.66 6.72 7.01
N MET A 74 -6.62 6.25 7.69
CA MET A 74 -6.22 6.72 9.01
C MET A 74 -4.84 7.36 8.90
N GLU A 75 -4.67 8.57 9.43
CA GLU A 75 -3.41 9.30 9.35
C GLU A 75 -2.76 9.42 10.73
N TYR A 76 -1.47 9.27 10.79
CA TYR A 76 -0.67 9.56 11.97
C TYR A 76 0.65 10.22 11.58
N VAL A 77 0.96 11.34 12.24
CA VAL A 77 2.26 12.02 12.06
C VAL A 77 3.21 11.56 13.15
N TRP A 78 4.30 10.97 12.74
CA TRP A 78 5.32 10.49 13.67
C TRP A 78 6.72 10.81 13.16
N ASP A 79 7.56 11.36 14.05
CA ASP A 79 8.96 11.69 13.78
C ASP A 79 9.15 12.55 12.50
N GLY A 80 8.21 13.47 12.26
CA GLY A 80 8.23 14.40 11.13
C GLY A 80 7.74 13.84 9.79
N VAL A 81 7.29 12.58 9.74
CA VAL A 81 6.76 11.93 8.55
C VAL A 81 5.25 11.70 8.71
N VAL A 82 4.50 11.87 7.64
CA VAL A 82 3.06 11.58 7.57
C VAL A 82 2.87 10.13 7.12
N TYR A 83 2.14 9.36 7.94
CA TYR A 83 1.78 7.97 7.67
C TYR A 83 0.28 7.88 7.42
N ASP A 84 -0.12 7.39 6.24
CA ASP A 84 -1.49 7.05 5.91
C ASP A 84 -1.66 5.53 5.97
N PHE A 85 -2.58 5.07 6.81
CA PHE A 85 -2.88 3.65 6.99
C PHE A 85 -4.18 3.30 6.26
N ILE A 86 -4.11 2.32 5.38
CA ILE A 86 -5.28 1.77 4.69
C ILE A 86 -6.00 0.82 5.63
N ASP A 87 -7.23 1.17 5.99
CA ASP A 87 -8.06 0.42 6.92
C ASP A 87 -9.05 -0.48 6.17
N ASN A 88 -8.99 -1.77 6.47
CA ASN A 88 -9.95 -2.77 6.03
C ASN A 88 -9.84 -4.00 6.92
N GLU A 89 -10.91 -4.32 7.68
CA GLU A 89 -10.89 -5.44 8.61
C GLU A 89 -10.87 -6.81 7.91
N GLU A 90 -11.43 -6.93 6.70
CA GLU A 90 -11.44 -8.19 5.96
C GLU A 90 -10.03 -8.64 5.61
N PHE A 91 -9.13 -7.71 5.25
CA PHE A 91 -7.78 -8.04 4.81
C PHE A 91 -6.71 -7.93 5.91
N PHE A 92 -6.91 -7.05 6.91
CA PHE A 92 -5.83 -6.69 7.83
C PHE A 92 -6.07 -7.10 9.29
N SER A 93 -7.15 -7.84 9.58
CA SER A 93 -7.48 -8.28 10.95
C SER A 93 -6.77 -9.56 11.39
N SER A 94 -6.09 -10.28 10.51
CA SER A 94 -5.46 -11.58 10.81
C SER A 94 -4.25 -11.50 11.75
N GLY A 95 -3.77 -10.32 12.09
CA GLY A 95 -2.72 -10.08 13.09
C GLY A 95 -1.29 -10.09 12.56
N ASN A 96 -0.98 -10.84 11.51
CA ASN A 96 0.36 -10.87 10.91
C ASN A 96 0.36 -10.26 9.50
N PRO A 97 1.37 -9.45 9.13
CA PRO A 97 1.50 -8.94 7.78
C PRO A 97 1.58 -10.05 6.74
N TYR A 98 2.33 -11.10 7.04
CA TYR A 98 2.58 -12.21 6.14
C TYR A 98 2.05 -13.51 6.73
N THR A 99 1.28 -14.27 5.95
CA THR A 99 0.71 -15.55 6.35
C THR A 99 1.12 -16.63 5.34
N ASN A 100 0.32 -16.83 4.31
CA ASN A 100 0.59 -17.72 3.19
C ASN A 100 0.12 -17.03 1.90
N LEU A 101 0.61 -17.47 0.74
CA LEU A 101 0.32 -16.77 -0.53
C LEU A 101 -1.16 -16.77 -0.91
N ILE A 102 -1.92 -17.79 -0.53
CA ILE A 102 -3.35 -17.86 -0.87
C ILE A 102 -4.15 -16.73 -0.20
N ASP A 103 -3.75 -16.31 1.02
CA ASP A 103 -4.35 -15.20 1.75
C ASP A 103 -3.68 -13.87 1.45
N ASP A 104 -2.37 -13.89 1.20
CA ASP A 104 -1.58 -12.69 0.99
C ASP A 104 -1.75 -12.10 -0.42
N ILE A 105 -2.02 -12.90 -1.46
CA ILE A 105 -2.29 -12.40 -2.82
C ILE A 105 -3.52 -11.49 -2.85
N PRO A 106 -4.71 -11.90 -2.34
CA PRO A 106 -5.86 -11.00 -2.24
C PRO A 106 -5.56 -9.72 -1.44
N LYS A 107 -4.93 -9.87 -0.29
CA LYS A 107 -4.56 -8.78 0.61
C LYS A 107 -3.73 -7.71 -0.08
N TYR A 108 -2.69 -8.11 -0.81
CA TYR A 108 -1.78 -7.16 -1.44
C TYR A 108 -2.23 -6.69 -2.83
N CYS A 109 -3.08 -7.44 -3.54
CA CYS A 109 -3.85 -6.89 -4.66
C CYS A 109 -4.73 -5.72 -4.19
N TYR A 110 -5.48 -5.94 -3.09
CA TYR A 110 -6.29 -4.89 -2.48
C TYR A 110 -5.44 -3.70 -2.04
N PHE A 111 -4.38 -3.93 -1.25
CA PHE A 111 -3.54 -2.87 -0.72
C PHE A 111 -2.92 -2.00 -1.81
N ALA A 112 -2.36 -2.60 -2.85
CA ALA A 112 -1.72 -1.89 -3.95
C ALA A 112 -2.69 -0.96 -4.68
N LYS A 113 -3.93 -1.40 -4.95
CA LYS A 113 -4.97 -0.57 -5.57
C LYS A 113 -5.49 0.49 -4.61
N ALA A 114 -5.75 0.12 -3.35
CA ALA A 114 -6.27 1.02 -2.33
C ALA A 114 -5.31 2.18 -2.01
N ALA A 115 -4.00 1.95 -2.06
CA ALA A 115 -3.00 2.99 -1.88
C ALA A 115 -3.12 4.11 -2.94
N LEU A 116 -3.28 3.74 -4.22
CA LEU A 116 -3.51 4.73 -5.29
C LEU A 116 -4.89 5.39 -5.16
N ALA A 117 -5.92 4.62 -4.84
CA ALA A 117 -7.25 5.15 -4.66
C ALA A 117 -7.32 6.17 -3.51
N ALA A 118 -6.61 5.90 -2.41
CA ALA A 118 -6.49 6.82 -1.28
C ALA A 118 -5.77 8.12 -1.66
N LEU A 119 -4.66 8.05 -2.40
CA LEU A 119 -3.97 9.25 -2.91
C LEU A 119 -4.90 10.09 -3.79
N ASN A 120 -5.65 9.44 -4.69
CA ASN A 120 -6.61 10.12 -5.56
C ASN A 120 -7.77 10.74 -4.77
N TYR A 121 -8.28 10.02 -3.77
CA TYR A 121 -9.36 10.50 -2.89
C TYR A 121 -8.94 11.75 -2.08
N MET A 122 -7.70 11.76 -1.59
CA MET A 122 -7.13 12.89 -0.84
C MET A 122 -6.66 14.04 -1.73
N ASP A 123 -6.72 13.91 -3.06
CA ASP A 123 -6.12 14.83 -4.05
C ASP A 123 -4.64 15.13 -3.76
N TRP A 124 -3.91 14.16 -3.19
CA TRP A 124 -2.48 14.27 -2.93
C TRP A 124 -1.68 13.60 -4.06
N ILE A 125 -1.06 14.42 -4.90
CA ILE A 125 -0.43 13.97 -6.14
C ILE A 125 1.10 13.98 -5.98
N PRO A 126 1.73 12.80 -5.83
CA PRO A 126 3.19 12.70 -5.69
C PRO A 126 3.90 12.86 -7.03
N ASP A 127 5.12 13.40 -7.00
CA ASP A 127 6.04 13.32 -8.15
C ASP A 127 6.59 11.90 -8.33
N ILE A 128 6.83 11.20 -7.21
CA ILE A 128 7.41 9.86 -7.19
C ILE A 128 6.57 8.94 -6.30
N ILE A 129 6.22 7.76 -6.82
CA ILE A 129 5.65 6.64 -6.08
C ILE A 129 6.73 5.58 -5.93
N HIS A 130 7.25 5.41 -4.72
CA HIS A 130 8.27 4.45 -4.39
C HIS A 130 7.66 3.21 -3.74
N CYS A 131 7.61 2.13 -4.49
CA CYS A 131 7.04 0.84 -4.09
C CYS A 131 8.14 -0.07 -3.53
N HIS A 132 7.80 -0.86 -2.51
CA HIS A 132 8.73 -1.74 -1.83
C HIS A 132 8.24 -3.17 -1.83
N ASP A 133 9.07 -4.09 -2.40
CA ASP A 133 8.84 -5.52 -2.57
C ASP A 133 7.56 -5.88 -3.35
N TRP A 134 7.27 -7.17 -3.45
CA TRP A 134 6.17 -7.70 -4.24
C TRP A 134 4.80 -7.23 -3.75
N GLN A 135 4.66 -6.93 -2.45
CA GLN A 135 3.42 -6.47 -1.85
C GLN A 135 2.93 -5.12 -2.43
N ALA A 136 3.85 -4.32 -2.94
CA ALA A 136 3.54 -3.05 -3.60
C ALA A 136 3.80 -3.08 -5.12
N ALA A 137 4.23 -4.20 -5.68
CA ALA A 137 4.63 -4.29 -7.09
C ALA A 137 3.49 -4.08 -8.09
N LEU A 138 2.23 -4.30 -7.70
CA LEU A 138 1.08 -4.03 -8.56
C LEU A 138 0.72 -2.54 -8.64
N VAL A 139 1.24 -1.69 -7.77
CA VAL A 139 0.97 -0.23 -7.80
C VAL A 139 1.32 0.40 -9.15
N PRO A 140 2.52 0.20 -9.71
CA PRO A 140 2.85 0.73 -11.05
C PRO A 140 1.94 0.19 -12.15
N VAL A 141 1.49 -1.06 -12.03
CA VAL A 141 0.58 -1.68 -13.01
C VAL A 141 -0.79 -1.01 -12.95
N TYR A 142 -1.38 -0.88 -11.77
CA TYR A 142 -2.64 -0.18 -11.58
C TYR A 142 -2.57 1.27 -12.05
N LEU A 143 -1.48 1.97 -11.76
CA LEU A 143 -1.28 3.35 -12.19
C LEU A 143 -1.37 3.49 -13.72
N ARG A 144 -0.86 2.51 -14.47
CA ARG A 144 -0.80 2.52 -15.95
C ARG A 144 -1.98 1.82 -16.62
N THR A 145 -2.91 1.25 -15.86
CA THR A 145 -4.10 0.55 -16.39
C THR A 145 -5.40 1.18 -15.93
N GLN A 146 -5.63 1.25 -14.62
CA GLN A 146 -6.91 1.64 -14.03
C GLN A 146 -6.94 3.10 -13.53
N PHE A 147 -5.79 3.76 -13.34
CA PHE A 147 -5.68 5.15 -12.90
C PHE A 147 -5.22 6.11 -14.00
N VAL A 148 -5.27 5.69 -15.27
CA VAL A 148 -4.79 6.47 -16.43
C VAL A 148 -5.49 7.82 -16.62
N ASN A 149 -6.73 7.95 -16.15
CA ASN A 149 -7.52 9.17 -16.25
C ASN A 149 -7.47 10.02 -14.96
N THR A 150 -6.51 9.76 -14.07
CA THR A 150 -6.31 10.54 -12.85
C THR A 150 -5.06 11.40 -12.95
N LYS A 151 -4.95 12.41 -12.08
CA LYS A 151 -3.73 13.23 -11.96
C LYS A 151 -2.50 12.42 -11.56
N LEU A 152 -2.69 11.24 -10.92
CA LEU A 152 -1.61 10.36 -10.48
C LEU A 152 -0.73 9.87 -11.64
N THR A 153 -1.21 9.85 -12.88
CA THR A 153 -0.44 9.41 -14.06
C THR A 153 0.83 10.23 -14.31
N ALA A 154 0.90 11.44 -13.78
CA ALA A 154 2.10 12.28 -13.86
C ALA A 154 3.27 11.72 -13.02
N ALA A 155 2.97 10.93 -11.99
CA ALA A 155 3.98 10.39 -11.10
C ALA A 155 4.90 9.38 -11.80
N LYS A 156 6.18 9.41 -11.40
CA LYS A 156 7.16 8.37 -11.74
C LYS A 156 7.13 7.28 -10.67
N THR A 157 7.42 6.06 -11.09
CA THR A 157 7.42 4.90 -10.19
C THR A 157 8.82 4.34 -10.00
N ILE A 158 9.13 3.95 -8.77
CA ILE A 158 10.34 3.21 -8.39
C ILE A 158 9.88 1.94 -7.68
N LEU A 159 10.48 0.81 -8.00
CA LEU A 159 10.31 -0.44 -7.25
C LEU A 159 11.65 -0.86 -6.67
N THR A 160 11.73 -0.96 -5.34
CA THR A 160 12.89 -1.53 -4.65
C THR A 160 12.56 -2.95 -4.19
N ILE A 161 13.42 -3.90 -4.55
CA ILE A 161 13.36 -5.29 -4.13
C ILE A 161 14.38 -5.51 -3.02
N HIS A 162 13.91 -5.76 -1.80
CA HIS A 162 14.78 -5.98 -0.64
C HIS A 162 15.22 -7.43 -0.50
N ASN A 163 14.37 -8.37 -0.93
CA ASN A 163 14.67 -9.79 -0.83
C ASN A 163 14.11 -10.57 -2.03
N LEU A 164 15.01 -11.02 -2.92
CA LEU A 164 14.67 -11.78 -4.12
C LEU A 164 14.03 -13.16 -3.83
N ARG A 165 14.13 -13.66 -2.61
CA ARG A 165 13.50 -14.94 -2.23
C ARG A 165 11.97 -14.85 -2.21
N PHE A 166 11.42 -13.68 -1.88
CA PHE A 166 9.98 -13.47 -1.76
C PHE A 166 9.48 -12.65 -2.94
N GLN A 167 8.80 -13.30 -3.87
CA GLN A 167 8.41 -12.70 -5.16
C GLN A 167 6.89 -12.62 -5.36
N GLY A 168 6.09 -13.18 -4.45
CA GLY A 168 4.63 -13.20 -4.59
C GLY A 168 4.14 -13.98 -5.82
N ILE A 169 4.88 -15.00 -6.24
CA ILE A 169 4.52 -15.82 -7.41
C ILE A 169 3.36 -16.74 -7.03
N TYR A 170 2.28 -16.62 -7.80
CA TYR A 170 1.10 -17.46 -7.67
C TYR A 170 0.50 -17.76 -9.05
N ASP A 171 -0.56 -18.56 -9.13
CA ASP A 171 -1.19 -18.85 -10.40
C ASP A 171 -1.87 -17.63 -11.04
N ILE A 172 -1.83 -17.54 -12.36
CA ILE A 172 -2.38 -16.43 -13.13
C ILE A 172 -3.90 -16.27 -12.92
N PRO A 173 -4.75 -17.32 -12.94
CA PRO A 173 -6.18 -17.17 -12.71
C PRO A 173 -6.51 -16.50 -11.38
N THR A 174 -5.83 -16.87 -10.29
CA THR A 174 -6.06 -16.27 -8.97
C THR A 174 -5.63 -14.80 -8.92
N ILE A 175 -4.44 -14.48 -9.44
CA ILE A 175 -3.95 -13.09 -9.48
C ILE A 175 -4.85 -12.23 -10.35
N ARG A 176 -5.26 -12.73 -11.52
CA ARG A 176 -6.17 -12.04 -12.44
C ARG A 176 -7.52 -11.74 -11.79
N TYR A 177 -8.10 -12.71 -11.10
CA TYR A 177 -9.38 -12.51 -10.39
C TYR A 177 -9.26 -11.43 -9.32
N TRP A 178 -8.28 -11.57 -8.40
CA TRP A 178 -8.15 -10.67 -7.26
C TRP A 178 -7.63 -9.28 -7.62
N SER A 179 -6.82 -9.15 -8.65
CA SER A 179 -6.32 -7.86 -9.09
C SER A 179 -7.35 -7.06 -9.90
N GLY A 180 -8.29 -7.73 -10.57
CA GLY A 180 -9.21 -7.09 -11.51
C GLY A 180 -8.50 -6.37 -12.66
N LEU A 181 -7.24 -6.72 -12.93
CA LEU A 181 -6.48 -6.17 -14.04
C LEU A 181 -6.99 -6.73 -15.38
N PRO A 182 -6.91 -5.93 -16.46
CA PRO A 182 -7.34 -6.40 -17.78
C PRO A 182 -6.45 -7.53 -18.31
N ASP A 183 -7.04 -8.37 -19.17
CA ASP A 183 -6.42 -9.60 -19.70
C ASP A 183 -5.07 -9.38 -20.40
N TYR A 184 -4.89 -8.22 -21.04
CA TYR A 184 -3.64 -7.91 -21.75
C TYR A 184 -2.43 -7.67 -20.83
N VAL A 185 -2.64 -7.66 -19.51
CA VAL A 185 -1.55 -7.52 -18.52
C VAL A 185 -0.86 -8.86 -18.26
N PHE A 186 -1.54 -9.96 -18.54
CA PHE A 186 -1.10 -11.35 -18.30
C PHE A 186 -0.65 -12.03 -19.64
#